data_6820e3b18392682077556693cb87202a
#
_entry.id   6820e3b18392682077556693cb87202a
#
_cell.length_a   1.000
_cell.length_b   1.000
_cell.length_c   1.000
_cell.angle_alpha   90.00
_cell.angle_beta   90.00
_cell.angle_gamma   90.00
#
_symmetry.space_group_name_H-M   'P 1'
#
loop_
_entity.id
_entity.type
_entity.pdbx_description
1 polymer ?
#
loop_
_entity_poly.entity_id
_entity_poly.type
_entity_poly.pdbx_seq_one_letter_code
_entity_poly.pdbx_strand_id
1 'polypeptide(L)'
;SGAGIDVLLSSLEEPKEELEIRFPISGSDFGAYGEKVLTDLKKWAMEPEQVSDGISLVEPNYEGVRLNFRTEDTEGWCLLRKSLHDPIMPLNVEVTKGSCEKILCIIKVFLSKYDKIVVE
;
A
#
# COMPACT_ATOMS: atom_id res chain seq x y z
N SER A 1 -25.27 5.50 20.60
CA SER A 1 -25.24 6.06 20.33
C SER A 1 -25.61 6.81 20.52
N GLY A 2 -25.75 6.73 21.23
CA GLY A 2 -26.14 7.92 21.26
C GLY A 2 -25.87 8.42 19.95
N ALA A 3 -26.90 8.80 19.38
CA ALA A 3 -26.81 9.23 18.01
C ALA A 3 -25.81 10.37 17.84
N GLY A 4 -25.80 11.28 18.78
CA GLY A 4 -24.89 12.39 18.66
C GLY A 4 -23.45 11.98 18.67
N ILE A 5 -23.17 10.94 19.39
CA ILE A 5 -21.82 10.44 19.47
C ILE A 5 -21.39 9.86 18.14
N ASP A 6 -22.31 9.21 17.46
CA ASP A 6 -21.99 8.63 16.20
C ASP A 6 -21.57 9.67 15.18
N VAL A 7 -22.19 10.83 15.27
CA VAL A 7 -21.82 11.90 14.36
C VAL A 7 -20.37 12.30 14.56
N LEU A 8 -19.95 12.37 15.80
CA LEU A 8 -18.56 12.70 16.06
C LEU A 8 -17.61 11.64 15.53
N LEU A 9 -17.98 10.40 15.71
CA LEU A 9 -17.13 9.34 15.25
C LEU A 9 -16.99 9.33 13.75
N SER A 10 -18.05 9.66 13.05
CA SER A 10 -17.99 9.64 11.60
C SER A 10 -17.01 10.66 11.07
N SER A 11 -16.76 11.73 11.80
CA SER A 11 -15.80 12.73 11.35
C SER A 11 -14.38 12.24 11.48
N LEU A 12 -14.14 11.21 12.24
CA LEU A 12 -12.82 10.65 12.40
C LEU A 12 -12.50 9.58 11.35
N GLU A 13 -13.48 9.22 10.56
CA GLU A 13 -13.25 8.32 9.45
C GLU A 13 -12.55 7.03 9.82
N GLU A 14 -13.27 6.17 10.45
CA GLU A 14 -12.74 4.86 10.72
C GLU A 14 -12.61 4.07 9.42
N PRO A 15 -11.57 3.25 9.29
CA PRO A 15 -11.42 2.48 8.07
C PRO A 15 -12.57 1.49 7.93
N LYS A 16 -13.05 1.35 6.70
CA LYS A 16 -14.06 0.37 6.38
C LYS A 16 -13.46 -1.02 6.35
N GLU A 17 -12.24 -1.15 5.84
CA GLU A 17 -11.51 -2.40 5.79
C GLU A 17 -10.04 -2.14 6.06
N GLU A 18 -9.39 -3.13 6.64
CA GLU A 18 -7.96 -3.12 6.88
C GLU A 18 -7.39 -4.46 6.47
N LEU A 19 -6.16 -4.45 5.98
CA LEU A 19 -5.51 -5.66 5.53
C LEU A 19 -4.01 -5.54 5.77
N GLU A 20 -3.40 -6.62 6.24
CA GLU A 20 -1.95 -6.70 6.31
C GLU A 20 -1.51 -7.99 5.65
N ILE A 21 -0.52 -7.91 4.78
CA ILE A 21 -0.01 -9.08 4.10
C ILE A 21 1.51 -8.94 4.00
N ARG A 22 2.21 -10.06 3.97
CA ARG A 22 3.66 -10.07 3.90
C ARG A 22 4.08 -10.84 2.67
N PHE A 23 4.89 -10.21 1.83
CA PHE A 23 5.38 -10.82 0.61
C PHE A 23 6.79 -11.35 0.85
N PRO A 24 6.99 -12.66 0.78
CA PRO A 24 8.34 -13.20 0.96
C PRO A 24 9.26 -12.80 -0.18
N ILE A 25 10.53 -12.60 0.14
CA ILE A 25 11.57 -12.35 -0.86
C ILE A 25 12.52 -13.51 -0.80
N SER A 26 12.80 -14.14 -1.94
CA SER A 26 13.75 -15.21 -1.98
C SER A 26 15.16 -14.66 -2.18
N GLY A 27 16.15 -15.43 -1.71
CA GLY A 27 17.55 -15.03 -1.86
C GLY A 27 18.09 -14.40 -0.59
N SER A 28 19.41 -14.23 -0.54
CA SER A 28 20.08 -13.75 0.65
C SER A 28 20.22 -12.23 0.69
N ASP A 29 20.09 -11.57 -0.46
CA ASP A 29 20.29 -10.12 -0.55
C ASP A 29 18.94 -9.40 -0.54
N PHE A 30 18.10 -9.79 0.40
CA PHE A 30 16.73 -9.27 0.40
C PHE A 30 16.66 -7.80 0.76
N GLY A 31 17.60 -7.30 1.55
CA GLY A 31 17.59 -5.89 1.93
C GLY A 31 17.76 -4.98 0.73
N ALA A 32 18.77 -5.25 -0.09
CA ALA A 32 19.01 -4.45 -1.28
C ALA A 32 17.89 -4.64 -2.31
N TYR A 33 17.38 -5.84 -2.41
CA TYR A 33 16.30 -6.12 -3.34
C TYR A 33 15.04 -5.34 -2.94
N GLY A 34 14.71 -5.35 -1.65
CA GLY A 34 13.56 -4.61 -1.15
C GLY A 34 13.72 -3.12 -1.38
N GLU A 35 14.93 -2.59 -1.20
CA GLU A 35 15.20 -1.18 -1.45
C GLU A 35 14.93 -0.83 -2.91
N LYS A 36 15.34 -1.70 -3.81
CA LYS A 36 15.09 -1.48 -5.22
C LYS A 36 13.61 -1.48 -5.53
N VAL A 37 12.87 -2.41 -4.94
CA VAL A 37 11.43 -2.49 -5.16
C VAL A 37 10.75 -1.21 -4.68
N LEU A 38 11.14 -0.72 -3.51
CA LEU A 38 10.55 0.51 -2.98
C LEU A 38 10.88 1.71 -3.85
N THR A 39 12.12 1.79 -4.34
CA THR A 39 12.51 2.88 -5.23
C THR A 39 11.69 2.84 -6.51
N ASP A 40 11.51 1.64 -7.07
CA ASP A 40 10.73 1.49 -8.28
C ASP A 40 9.27 1.85 -8.06
N LEU A 41 8.74 1.50 -6.89
CA LEU A 41 7.35 1.81 -6.58
C LEU A 41 7.13 3.32 -6.50
N LYS A 42 8.08 4.05 -5.92
CA LYS A 42 8.00 5.50 -5.88
C LYS A 42 7.92 6.09 -7.28
N LYS A 43 8.79 5.61 -8.17
CA LYS A 43 8.81 6.10 -9.54
C LYS A 43 7.51 5.77 -10.25
N TRP A 44 7.03 4.56 -10.05
CA TRP A 44 5.78 4.12 -10.65
C TRP A 44 4.62 5.01 -10.24
N ALA A 45 4.56 5.34 -8.95
CA ALA A 45 3.46 6.14 -8.42
C ALA A 45 3.47 7.57 -8.93
N MET A 46 4.63 8.06 -9.37
CA MET A 46 4.74 9.42 -9.88
C MET A 46 4.48 9.52 -11.38
N GLU A 47 4.26 8.41 -12.05
CA GLU A 47 3.95 8.45 -13.47
C GLU A 47 2.59 9.08 -13.70
N PRO A 48 2.44 9.82 -14.81
CA PRO A 48 1.18 10.52 -15.08
C PRO A 48 -0.03 9.59 -15.11
N GLU A 49 0.15 8.36 -15.54
CA GLU A 49 -0.94 7.39 -15.59
C GLU A 49 -1.49 7.11 -14.19
N GLN A 50 -0.62 6.92 -13.22
CA GLN A 50 -1.04 6.62 -11.87
C GLN A 50 -1.68 7.84 -11.22
N VAL A 51 -1.09 9.00 -11.43
CA VAL A 51 -1.66 10.24 -10.89
C VAL A 51 -3.05 10.47 -11.46
N SER A 52 -3.21 10.23 -12.75
CA SER A 52 -4.50 10.38 -13.41
C SER A 52 -5.53 9.40 -12.84
N ASP A 53 -5.09 8.22 -12.42
CA ASP A 53 -5.98 7.22 -11.86
C ASP A 53 -6.28 7.44 -10.38
N GLY A 54 -5.76 8.50 -9.80
CA GLY A 54 -6.06 8.80 -8.41
C GLY A 54 -5.08 8.23 -7.41
N ILE A 55 -3.91 7.80 -7.87
CA ILE A 55 -2.86 7.27 -7.01
C ILE A 55 -1.82 8.35 -6.81
N SER A 56 -1.43 8.58 -5.56
CA SER A 56 -0.43 9.61 -5.26
C SER A 56 0.53 9.12 -4.20
N LEU A 57 1.77 9.56 -4.34
CA LEU A 57 2.82 9.25 -3.38
C LEU A 57 2.75 10.21 -2.21
N VAL A 58 2.83 9.66 -1.00
CA VAL A 58 2.81 10.46 0.21
C VAL A 58 4.23 10.55 0.76
N GLU A 59 4.74 11.77 0.88
CA GLU A 59 6.09 11.99 1.41
C GLU A 59 6.05 13.07 2.47
N PRO A 60 6.99 13.03 3.40
CA PRO A 60 8.06 12.05 3.55
C PRO A 60 7.56 10.79 4.24
N ASN A 61 8.21 9.67 3.96
CA ASN A 61 7.90 8.44 4.65
C ASN A 61 9.20 7.66 4.85
N TYR A 62 9.56 7.45 6.10
CA TYR A 62 10.85 6.85 6.44
C TYR A 62 10.78 5.34 6.59
N GLU A 63 9.58 4.77 6.60
CA GLU A 63 9.45 3.33 6.79
C GLU A 63 9.34 2.57 5.49
N GLY A 64 8.95 3.25 4.43
CA GLY A 64 8.75 2.57 3.17
C GLY A 64 8.11 3.52 2.17
N VAL A 65 7.19 2.99 1.37
CA VAL A 65 6.48 3.79 0.38
C VAL A 65 5.00 3.77 0.71
N ARG A 66 4.46 4.95 0.93
CA ARG A 66 3.04 5.10 1.21
C ARG A 66 2.36 5.74 0.02
N LEU A 67 1.26 5.14 -0.40
CA LEU A 67 0.47 5.62 -1.52
C LEU A 67 -0.96 5.87 -1.07
N ASN A 68 -1.51 6.98 -1.52
CA ASN A 68 -2.93 7.26 -1.34
C ASN A 68 -3.67 6.89 -2.60
N PHE A 69 -4.87 6.36 -2.43
CA PHE A 69 -5.74 5.98 -3.52
C PHE A 69 -7.04 6.75 -3.39
N ARG A 70 -7.39 7.46 -4.44
CA ARG A 70 -8.66 8.18 -4.49
C ARG A 70 -9.22 7.99 -5.88
N THR A 71 -9.73 6.80 -6.11
CA THR A 71 -10.33 6.45 -7.37
C THR A 71 -11.83 6.63 -7.27
N GLU A 72 -12.51 6.32 -8.38
CA GLU A 72 -13.95 6.50 -8.43
C GLU A 72 -14.68 5.66 -7.38
N ASP A 73 -14.18 4.46 -7.13
CA ASP A 73 -14.87 3.52 -6.26
C ASP A 73 -14.07 3.14 -5.01
N THR A 74 -12.88 3.68 -4.83
CA THR A 74 -12.03 3.28 -3.70
C THR A 74 -11.26 4.46 -3.16
N GLU A 75 -11.30 4.63 -1.85
CA GLU A 75 -10.49 5.64 -1.17
C GLU A 75 -9.78 4.98 0.00
N GLY A 76 -8.47 5.16 0.05
CA GLY A 76 -7.68 4.56 1.10
C GLY A 76 -6.21 4.79 0.87
N TRP A 77 -5.40 3.97 1.51
CA TRP A 77 -3.95 4.09 1.38
C TRP A 77 -3.31 2.73 1.59
N CYS A 78 -2.07 2.63 1.16
CA CYS A 78 -1.26 1.46 1.47
C CYS A 78 0.14 1.90 1.84
N LEU A 79 0.83 1.04 2.56
CA LEU A 79 2.22 1.25 2.95
C LEU A 79 2.98 -0.04 2.73
N LEU A 80 3.94 0.00 1.81
CA LEU A 80 4.81 -1.14 1.55
C LEU A 80 6.16 -0.86 2.18
N ARG A 81 6.63 -1.78 3.01
CA ARG A 81 7.88 -1.62 3.73
C ARG A 81 8.80 -2.79 3.44
N LYS A 82 10.04 -2.67 3.84
CA LYS A 82 10.94 -3.81 3.88
C LYS A 82 11.27 -4.10 5.33
N SER A 83 11.46 -5.37 5.65
CA SER A 83 11.87 -5.75 6.98
C SER A 83 13.39 -5.66 7.07
N LEU A 84 13.90 -5.30 8.24
CA LEU A 84 15.34 -5.19 8.44
C LEU A 84 15.99 -6.56 8.66
N HIS A 85 15.23 -7.50 9.17
CA HIS A 85 15.80 -8.77 9.59
C HIS A 85 15.22 -9.97 8.89
N ASP A 86 14.09 -9.82 8.25
CA ASP A 86 13.40 -10.95 7.62
C ASP A 86 13.25 -10.71 6.12
N PRO A 87 13.29 -11.76 5.32
CA PRO A 87 13.16 -11.61 3.88
C PRO A 87 11.69 -11.48 3.48
N ILE A 88 11.05 -10.44 3.97
CA ILE A 88 9.65 -10.17 3.65
C ILE A 88 9.47 -8.68 3.42
N MET A 89 8.41 -8.34 2.70
CA MET A 89 7.97 -6.97 2.52
C MET A 89 6.54 -6.86 3.03
N PRO A 90 6.36 -6.28 4.21
CA PRO A 90 5.00 -6.11 4.75
C PRO A 90 4.24 -5.03 3.98
N LEU A 91 2.97 -5.28 3.72
CA LEU A 91 2.07 -4.33 3.10
C LEU A 91 0.87 -4.13 4.01
N ASN A 92 0.60 -2.89 4.34
CA ASN A 92 -0.60 -2.52 5.09
C ASN A 92 -1.53 -1.75 4.15
N VAL A 93 -2.82 -2.07 4.20
CA VAL A 93 -3.82 -1.42 3.37
C VAL A 93 -5.01 -1.05 4.25
N GLU A 94 -5.51 0.16 4.08
CA GLU A 94 -6.74 0.59 4.74
C GLU A 94 -7.56 1.39 3.74
N VAL A 95 -8.87 1.15 3.75
CA VAL A 95 -9.77 1.90 2.88
C VAL A 95 -10.92 2.45 3.71
N THR A 96 -11.38 3.64 3.37
CA THR A 96 -12.58 4.22 3.93
C THR A 96 -13.74 4.07 2.96
N LYS A 97 -13.46 3.72 1.72
CA LYS A 97 -14.46 3.50 0.70
C LYS A 97 -13.95 2.44 -0.24
N GLY A 98 -14.80 1.51 -0.64
CA GLY A 98 -14.40 0.46 -1.55
C GLY A 98 -13.82 -0.73 -0.83
N SER A 99 -12.82 -1.36 -1.42
CA SER A 99 -12.28 -2.61 -0.93
C SER A 99 -10.77 -2.59 -0.91
N CYS A 100 -10.20 -3.16 0.14
CA CYS A 100 -8.74 -3.35 0.22
C CYS A 100 -8.25 -4.21 -0.93
N GLU A 101 -9.09 -5.09 -1.43
CA GLU A 101 -8.68 -5.99 -2.49
C GLU A 101 -8.30 -5.26 -3.75
N LYS A 102 -8.97 -4.16 -4.04
CA LYS A 102 -8.62 -3.39 -5.22
C LYS A 102 -7.21 -2.84 -5.13
N ILE A 103 -6.85 -2.28 -3.98
CA ILE A 103 -5.51 -1.75 -3.78
C ILE A 103 -4.50 -2.89 -3.78
N LEU A 104 -4.84 -3.99 -3.10
CA LEU A 104 -3.96 -5.14 -3.07
C LEU A 104 -3.70 -5.68 -4.47
N CYS A 105 -4.71 -5.73 -5.30
CA CYS A 105 -4.57 -6.22 -6.65
C CYS A 105 -3.62 -5.35 -7.46
N ILE A 106 -3.73 -4.04 -7.31
CA ILE A 106 -2.85 -3.11 -8.00
C ILE A 106 -1.40 -3.34 -7.58
N ILE A 107 -1.18 -3.49 -6.28
CA ILE A 107 0.18 -3.71 -5.78
C ILE A 107 0.71 -5.07 -6.21
N LYS A 108 -0.13 -6.10 -6.20
CA LYS A 108 0.31 -7.42 -6.65
C LYS A 108 0.73 -7.41 -8.11
N VAL A 109 -0.02 -6.69 -8.95
CA VAL A 109 0.35 -6.58 -10.35
C VAL A 109 1.71 -5.90 -10.49
N PHE A 110 1.94 -4.84 -9.72
CA PHE A 110 3.23 -4.18 -9.73
C PHE A 110 4.34 -5.13 -9.30
N LEU A 111 4.12 -5.88 -8.22
CA LEU A 111 5.15 -6.77 -7.67
C LEU A 111 5.39 -8.01 -8.53
N SER A 112 4.44 -8.36 -9.39
CA SER A 112 4.53 -9.59 -10.15
C SER A 112 5.71 -9.60 -11.13
N LYS A 113 6.28 -8.45 -11.43
CA LYS A 113 7.43 -8.38 -12.33
C LYS A 113 8.74 -8.72 -11.62
N TYR A 114 8.72 -8.86 -10.30
CA TYR A 114 9.92 -9.16 -9.53
C TYR A 114 9.96 -10.65 -9.25
N ASP A 115 10.94 -11.32 -9.83
CA ASP A 115 10.99 -12.80 -9.75
C ASP A 115 11.33 -13.30 -8.35
N LYS A 116 11.92 -12.48 -7.50
CA LYS A 116 12.27 -12.89 -6.15
C LYS A 116 11.20 -12.59 -5.11
N ILE A 117 10.14 -11.90 -5.50
CA ILE A 117 9.04 -11.64 -4.58
C ILE A 117 7.94 -12.66 -4.86
N VAL A 118 7.51 -13.33 -3.79
CA VAL A 118 6.45 -14.32 -3.89
C VAL A 118 5.10 -13.59 -3.78
N VAL A 119 4.38 -13.58 -4.89
CA VAL A 119 3.07 -12.92 -4.97
C VAL A 119 2.03 -14.00 -5.20
N GLU A 120 1.06 -14.10 -4.30
CA GLU A 120 0.02 -15.13 -4.43
C GLU A 120 -1.35 -14.57 -4.55
#